data_d670a428566ea63fa9b5ad53837e789c
#
_entry.id   d670a428566ea63fa9b5ad53837e789c
#
_cell.length_a   1.000
_cell.length_b   1.000
_cell.length_c   1.000
_cell.angle_alpha   90.00
_cell.angle_beta   90.00
_cell.angle_gamma   90.00
#
_symmetry.space_group_name_H-M   'P 1'
#
loop_
_entity.id
_entity.type
_entity.pdbx_description
1 polymer ?
#
loop_
_entity_poly.entity_id
_entity_poly.type
_entity_poly.pdbx_seq_one_letter_code
_entity_poly.pdbx_strand_id
1 'polypeptide(L)'
;MLFRSAIAFLLLCPFYGVRAQERPFFDLSGKGWHLWQDKNAAWQTEDIYLTLEEARKSPVIVPTAGWDILTSAQTLSVQVPGTAEEYLQTQSGPEGDITGVTWWSRTMDIPVLKKGQKVFLNFGSIRSRAEIFINQRLVDYQIVDNVPFETDITPYIKSGEQVQLAVRITDAGGNHDWRDSRTIPWGDKMLPPGHGFGGITGKVGMKVCNAVYVADIYMQNTPQITTANAILTLQNEKGKTTKQDLRITVYEWQNKEKIVYSKEIKGVSLNKGMNELKIPVSAPDAKLWSVDDPNLYVCEVELSEGKNWVDKDSRRFGFRWFEASGIGDDAVFRLNGKRIMLRSAISWSFWPVNGIFPSEELAERQIRIAKELGLNMLNFHRFIGNTDVMNYADELGLLYFEEPGGFRLDVRQPFMNAVLHEKVIRMVKRDRSHPCLVIYNMMNESGNAAPEKLELEIQAMKDMRVLDPSRLILRTSAWAKGDDIEDQAKIHIRPYDEKVYWSGWYDYHRAGGPAVWNEGLYKGPEDYYNDTKNKREIVFFGEEGALSSPPRLEKNKED
;
A
#
# COMPACT_ATOMS: atom_id res chain seq x y z
N MET A 1 -30.38 33.19 66.87
CA MET A 1 -29.08 33.17 66.14
C MET A 1 -29.18 32.13 65.04
N LEU A 2 -29.48 32.57 63.82
CA LEU A 2 -29.61 31.70 62.68
C LEU A 2 -28.36 31.89 61.80
N PHE A 3 -27.52 30.86 61.67
CA PHE A 3 -26.39 30.81 60.75
C PHE A 3 -26.94 30.40 59.35
N ARG A 4 -26.83 31.27 58.39
CA ARG A 4 -27.03 30.95 56.95
C ARG A 4 -25.68 30.55 56.38
N SER A 5 -25.52 29.26 56.02
CA SER A 5 -24.41 28.76 55.20
C SER A 5 -24.70 29.02 53.73
N ALA A 6 -23.87 29.83 53.09
CA ALA A 6 -23.91 30.00 51.63
C ALA A 6 -23.08 28.89 51.01
N ILE A 7 -23.73 28.03 50.21
CA ILE A 7 -23.07 27.03 49.37
C ILE A 7 -22.76 27.72 48.03
N ALA A 8 -21.48 27.91 47.75
CA ALA A 8 -21.00 28.37 46.45
C ALA A 8 -21.01 27.18 45.47
N PHE A 9 -21.92 27.22 44.52
CA PHE A 9 -21.88 26.32 43.37
C PHE A 9 -20.77 26.80 42.40
N LEU A 10 -19.65 26.09 42.39
CA LEU A 10 -18.69 26.20 41.28
C LEU A 10 -19.29 25.55 40.04
N LEU A 11 -19.77 26.37 39.11
CA LEU A 11 -20.09 25.96 37.74
C LEU A 11 -18.78 25.57 37.04
N LEU A 12 -18.49 24.28 37.00
CA LEU A 12 -17.54 23.70 36.04
C LEU A 12 -18.16 23.84 34.65
N CYS A 13 -17.85 24.92 33.93
CA CYS A 13 -18.08 24.97 32.50
C CYS A 13 -17.19 23.92 31.83
N PRO A 14 -17.75 22.94 31.12
CA PRO A 14 -16.93 22.10 30.29
C PRO A 14 -16.32 22.97 29.19
N PHE A 15 -15.02 23.11 29.19
CA PHE A 15 -14.29 23.67 28.05
C PHE A 15 -14.52 22.76 26.84
N TYR A 16 -15.58 22.99 26.08
CA TYR A 16 -15.67 22.51 24.72
C TYR A 16 -14.63 23.28 23.91
N GLY A 17 -13.41 22.76 23.88
CA GLY A 17 -12.40 23.27 22.95
C GLY A 17 -12.95 23.16 21.53
N VAL A 18 -12.87 24.26 20.79
CA VAL A 18 -13.22 24.27 19.35
C VAL A 18 -12.33 23.21 18.69
N ARG A 19 -12.94 22.16 18.11
CA ARG A 19 -12.22 21.13 17.36
C ARG A 19 -12.07 21.59 15.91
N ALA A 20 -11.01 21.13 15.23
CA ALA A 20 -10.85 21.35 13.81
C ALA A 20 -12.01 20.70 13.05
N GLN A 21 -12.47 21.37 12.02
CA GLN A 21 -13.41 20.78 11.08
C GLN A 21 -12.70 19.68 10.30
N GLU A 22 -13.35 18.55 10.13
CA GLU A 22 -12.85 17.50 9.25
C GLU A 22 -12.62 18.02 7.84
N ARG A 23 -11.55 17.57 7.21
CA ARG A 23 -11.25 17.91 5.83
C ARG A 23 -12.36 17.37 4.94
N PRO A 24 -12.99 18.20 4.08
CA PRO A 24 -13.99 17.71 3.15
C PRO A 24 -13.38 16.65 2.23
N PHE A 25 -13.98 15.48 2.25
CA PHE A 25 -13.64 14.36 1.38
C PHE A 25 -14.90 13.88 0.66
N PHE A 26 -14.80 13.71 -0.64
CA PHE A 26 -15.88 13.26 -1.50
C PHE A 26 -15.48 11.93 -2.12
N ASP A 27 -16.18 10.87 -1.79
CA ASP A 27 -15.98 9.57 -2.40
C ASP A 27 -16.47 9.59 -3.85
N LEU A 28 -15.58 9.33 -4.77
CA LEU A 28 -15.84 9.21 -6.19
C LEU A 28 -15.86 7.76 -6.66
N SER A 29 -15.74 6.80 -5.76
CA SER A 29 -15.84 5.38 -6.06
C SER A 29 -17.29 4.95 -6.34
N GLY A 30 -17.48 3.69 -6.67
CA GLY A 30 -18.80 3.13 -6.97
C GLY A 30 -19.32 3.54 -8.33
N LYS A 31 -20.64 3.75 -8.42
CA LYS A 31 -21.37 4.05 -9.66
C LYS A 31 -21.12 5.47 -10.18
N GLY A 32 -21.52 5.71 -11.43
CA GLY A 32 -21.42 7.02 -12.06
C GLY A 32 -20.16 7.19 -12.93
N TRP A 33 -19.46 6.11 -13.17
CA TRP A 33 -18.39 6.05 -14.16
C TRP A 33 -18.87 5.45 -15.47
N HIS A 34 -18.20 5.84 -16.54
CA HIS A 34 -18.42 5.38 -17.91
C HIS A 34 -17.12 4.86 -18.47
N LEU A 35 -17.17 3.72 -19.13
CA LEU A 35 -16.04 3.06 -19.78
C LEU A 35 -16.25 3.01 -21.27
N TRP A 36 -15.24 3.40 -22.04
CA TRP A 36 -15.19 3.24 -23.48
C TRP A 36 -13.85 2.66 -23.92
N GLN A 37 -13.88 1.57 -24.71
CA GLN A 37 -12.68 0.97 -25.28
C GLN A 37 -12.34 1.67 -26.60
N ASP A 38 -11.15 2.25 -26.69
CA ASP A 38 -10.65 2.92 -27.88
C ASP A 38 -9.84 1.95 -28.75
N LYS A 39 -10.55 1.13 -29.53
CA LYS A 39 -9.94 0.08 -30.36
C LYS A 39 -9.05 0.63 -31.49
N ASN A 40 -9.20 1.91 -31.84
CA ASN A 40 -8.45 2.55 -32.92
C ASN A 40 -7.24 3.34 -32.42
N ALA A 41 -7.04 3.43 -31.11
CA ALA A 41 -5.90 4.14 -30.53
C ALA A 41 -4.59 3.42 -30.85
N ALA A 42 -3.65 4.15 -31.46
CA ALA A 42 -2.27 3.70 -31.60
C ALA A 42 -1.53 4.02 -30.29
N TRP A 43 -1.01 3.03 -29.61
CA TRP A 43 -0.36 3.20 -28.31
C TRP A 43 1.04 2.55 -28.22
N GLN A 44 1.33 1.51 -29.00
CA GLN A 44 2.58 0.74 -28.89
C GLN A 44 3.83 1.57 -29.24
N THR A 45 3.65 2.64 -30.03
CA THR A 45 4.72 3.55 -30.43
C THR A 45 4.77 4.83 -29.59
N GLU A 46 3.88 4.98 -28.62
CA GLU A 46 3.90 6.14 -27.72
C GLU A 46 5.11 6.09 -26.80
N ASP A 47 5.70 7.26 -26.58
CA ASP A 47 6.75 7.39 -25.57
C ASP A 47 6.20 7.12 -24.18
N ILE A 48 7.07 6.59 -23.30
CA ILE A 48 6.77 6.38 -21.89
C ILE A 48 7.54 7.42 -21.07
N TYR A 49 6.80 8.23 -20.33
CA TYR A 49 7.35 9.32 -19.51
C TYR A 49 7.27 8.95 -18.03
N LEU A 50 8.23 9.45 -17.26
CA LEU A 50 8.20 9.35 -15.79
C LEU A 50 7.63 10.60 -15.11
N THR A 51 7.61 11.72 -15.82
CA THR A 51 7.16 13.00 -15.28
C THR A 51 5.99 13.58 -16.06
N LEU A 52 5.12 14.31 -15.37
CA LEU A 52 4.03 15.05 -15.98
C LEU A 52 4.54 16.14 -16.94
N GLU A 53 5.71 16.72 -16.66
CA GLU A 53 6.30 17.76 -17.51
C GLU A 53 6.68 17.20 -18.89
N GLU A 54 7.23 15.99 -18.92
CA GLU A 54 7.56 15.30 -20.17
C GLU A 54 6.30 14.92 -20.92
N ALA A 55 5.29 14.38 -20.24
CA ALA A 55 3.99 14.05 -20.86
C ALA A 55 3.30 15.27 -21.49
N ARG A 56 3.41 16.44 -20.86
CA ARG A 56 2.83 17.70 -21.39
C ARG A 56 3.54 18.24 -22.63
N LYS A 57 4.76 17.83 -22.90
CA LYS A 57 5.48 18.20 -24.14
C LYS A 57 5.02 17.38 -25.36
N SER A 58 4.35 16.27 -25.11
CA SER A 58 3.79 15.43 -26.16
C SER A 58 2.46 15.99 -26.68
N PRO A 59 2.06 15.65 -27.92
CA PRO A 59 0.73 15.96 -28.41
C PRO A 59 -0.34 15.44 -27.46
N VAL A 60 -1.37 16.24 -27.21
CA VAL A 60 -2.53 15.80 -26.42
C VAL A 60 -3.19 14.64 -27.15
N ILE A 61 -3.25 13.48 -26.49
CA ILE A 61 -3.94 12.31 -27.02
C ILE A 61 -5.42 12.47 -26.70
N VAL A 62 -6.24 12.41 -27.74
CA VAL A 62 -7.69 12.53 -27.65
C VAL A 62 -8.35 11.18 -27.93
N PRO A 63 -9.58 10.91 -27.43
CA PRO A 63 -10.33 9.73 -27.86
C PRO A 63 -10.47 9.70 -29.38
N THR A 64 -10.23 8.57 -30.04
CA THR A 64 -10.25 8.49 -31.51
C THR A 64 -11.60 8.82 -32.12
N ALA A 65 -12.69 8.72 -31.32
CA ALA A 65 -14.05 9.16 -31.71
C ALA A 65 -14.41 10.57 -31.20
N GLY A 66 -13.43 11.33 -30.69
CA GLY A 66 -13.65 12.66 -30.08
C GLY A 66 -14.13 12.61 -28.63
N TRP A 67 -14.04 13.73 -27.93
CA TRP A 67 -14.37 13.81 -26.49
C TRP A 67 -15.83 13.51 -26.14
N ASP A 68 -16.76 13.80 -27.08
CA ASP A 68 -18.20 13.61 -26.86
C ASP A 68 -18.57 12.13 -26.68
N ILE A 69 -17.75 11.22 -27.17
CA ILE A 69 -17.95 9.78 -26.97
C ILE A 69 -18.04 9.41 -25.50
N LEU A 70 -17.27 10.09 -24.64
CA LEU A 70 -17.16 9.76 -23.20
C LEU A 70 -18.43 10.06 -22.39
N THR A 71 -19.38 10.80 -22.98
CA THR A 71 -20.70 11.09 -22.39
C THR A 71 -21.85 10.50 -23.21
N SER A 72 -21.52 9.77 -24.27
CA SER A 72 -22.51 9.18 -25.18
C SER A 72 -23.10 7.88 -24.65
N ALA A 73 -24.20 7.44 -25.25
CA ALA A 73 -24.82 6.14 -24.98
C ALA A 73 -23.97 4.94 -25.44
N GLN A 74 -22.83 5.17 -26.12
CA GLN A 74 -21.90 4.12 -26.55
C GLN A 74 -20.93 3.69 -25.45
N THR A 75 -20.90 4.41 -24.33
CA THR A 75 -20.11 4.02 -23.15
C THR A 75 -20.86 3.00 -22.30
N LEU A 76 -20.10 2.14 -21.61
CA LEU A 76 -20.64 1.25 -20.59
C LEU A 76 -20.73 1.97 -19.25
N SER A 77 -21.84 1.84 -18.54
CA SER A 77 -21.94 2.26 -17.14
C SER A 77 -21.21 1.26 -16.27
N VAL A 78 -20.21 1.72 -15.51
CA VAL A 78 -19.34 0.89 -14.71
C VAL A 78 -19.21 1.40 -13.28
N GLN A 79 -18.58 0.61 -12.43
CA GLN A 79 -18.19 0.99 -11.07
C GLN A 79 -16.67 1.06 -10.96
N VAL A 80 -16.18 1.87 -10.03
CA VAL A 80 -14.78 1.99 -9.66
C VAL A 80 -14.65 1.69 -8.15
N PRO A 81 -13.72 0.84 -7.71
CA PRO A 81 -12.73 0.11 -8.51
C PRO A 81 -13.35 -0.82 -9.54
N GLY A 82 -12.64 -1.04 -10.66
CA GLY A 82 -13.05 -1.91 -11.75
C GLY A 82 -11.92 -2.17 -12.73
N THR A 83 -11.98 -3.29 -13.47
CA THR A 83 -11.05 -3.61 -14.55
C THR A 83 -11.76 -3.63 -15.90
N ALA A 84 -11.00 -3.45 -16.98
CA ALA A 84 -11.54 -3.55 -18.32
C ALA A 84 -12.06 -4.97 -18.59
N GLU A 85 -11.37 -5.98 -18.10
CA GLU A 85 -11.71 -7.40 -18.24
C GLU A 85 -13.05 -7.73 -17.58
N GLU A 86 -13.41 -7.06 -16.49
CA GLU A 86 -14.71 -7.23 -15.82
C GLU A 86 -15.88 -6.78 -16.70
N TYR A 87 -15.70 -5.70 -17.48
CA TYR A 87 -16.79 -5.04 -18.21
C TYR A 87 -16.80 -5.31 -19.70
N LEU A 88 -15.63 -5.58 -20.31
CA LEU A 88 -15.48 -5.78 -21.74
C LEU A 88 -15.46 -7.26 -22.13
N GLN A 89 -16.28 -8.07 -21.45
CA GLN A 89 -16.38 -9.49 -21.73
C GLN A 89 -16.96 -9.75 -23.12
N THR A 90 -16.43 -10.76 -23.81
CA THR A 90 -17.02 -11.29 -25.04
C THR A 90 -18.11 -12.31 -24.71
N GLN A 91 -18.88 -12.73 -25.73
CA GLN A 91 -19.94 -13.75 -25.57
C GLN A 91 -19.41 -15.12 -25.10
N SER A 92 -18.11 -15.37 -25.23
CA SER A 92 -17.42 -16.60 -24.82
C SER A 92 -16.83 -16.58 -23.40
N GLY A 93 -17.09 -15.54 -22.62
CA GLY A 93 -16.50 -15.34 -21.29
C GLY A 93 -15.32 -14.37 -21.30
N PRO A 94 -14.58 -14.24 -20.18
CA PRO A 94 -13.43 -13.36 -20.13
C PRO A 94 -12.37 -13.88 -21.10
N GLU A 95 -12.24 -13.21 -22.23
CA GLU A 95 -11.09 -13.39 -23.11
C GLU A 95 -9.91 -12.67 -22.49
N GLY A 96 -9.19 -13.34 -21.57
CA GLY A 96 -7.84 -12.97 -21.21
C GLY A 96 -7.58 -11.45 -21.12
N ASP A 97 -6.46 -11.07 -21.62
CA ASP A 97 -5.88 -9.75 -21.54
C ASP A 97 -6.56 -8.72 -22.48
N ILE A 98 -7.23 -7.72 -21.94
CA ILE A 98 -7.76 -6.58 -22.70
C ILE A 98 -6.65 -5.55 -22.92
N THR A 99 -5.78 -5.80 -23.88
CA THR A 99 -4.71 -4.86 -24.22
C THR A 99 -5.21 -3.65 -24.97
N GLY A 100 -4.53 -2.51 -24.82
CA GLY A 100 -4.80 -1.27 -25.53
C GLY A 100 -5.35 -0.16 -24.65
N VAL A 101 -6.16 0.70 -25.25
CA VAL A 101 -6.61 1.93 -24.59
C VAL A 101 -8.06 1.84 -24.16
N THR A 102 -8.30 2.19 -22.90
CA THR A 102 -9.62 2.41 -22.34
C THR A 102 -9.74 3.82 -21.78
N TRP A 103 -10.93 4.41 -21.90
CA TRP A 103 -11.26 5.70 -21.32
C TRP A 103 -12.30 5.51 -20.22
N TRP A 104 -11.97 5.98 -19.03
CA TRP A 104 -12.85 5.97 -17.87
C TRP A 104 -13.25 7.40 -17.58
N SER A 105 -14.55 7.71 -17.51
CA SER A 105 -14.99 9.08 -17.35
C SER A 105 -16.15 9.20 -16.36
N ARG A 106 -16.22 10.36 -15.69
CA ARG A 106 -17.37 10.76 -14.90
C ARG A 106 -17.48 12.28 -14.84
N THR A 107 -18.69 12.76 -14.60
CA THR A 107 -18.93 14.15 -14.21
C THR A 107 -18.82 14.27 -12.70
N MET A 108 -18.19 15.34 -12.21
CA MET A 108 -18.07 15.63 -10.79
C MET A 108 -18.31 17.11 -10.50
N ASP A 109 -18.92 17.39 -9.34
CA ASP A 109 -19.17 18.75 -8.87
C ASP A 109 -18.03 19.22 -7.98
N ILE A 110 -17.44 20.36 -8.31
CA ILE A 110 -16.42 20.99 -7.48
C ILE A 110 -17.13 21.78 -6.38
N PRO A 111 -16.77 21.58 -5.10
CA PRO A 111 -17.38 22.31 -4.01
C PRO A 111 -17.07 23.80 -4.07
N VAL A 112 -17.85 24.61 -3.36
CA VAL A 112 -17.55 26.04 -3.19
C VAL A 112 -16.28 26.17 -2.33
N LEU A 113 -15.23 26.71 -2.93
CA LEU A 113 -13.91 26.83 -2.33
C LEU A 113 -13.70 28.17 -1.65
N LYS A 114 -13.07 28.15 -0.49
CA LYS A 114 -12.54 29.35 0.17
C LYS A 114 -11.20 29.74 -0.47
N LYS A 115 -10.84 31.02 -0.37
CA LYS A 115 -9.57 31.54 -0.90
C LYS A 115 -8.37 30.76 -0.34
N GLY A 116 -7.55 30.23 -1.24
CA GLY A 116 -6.33 29.51 -0.91
C GLY A 116 -6.53 28.01 -0.61
N GLN A 117 -7.75 27.49 -0.69
CA GLN A 117 -7.96 26.06 -0.63
C GLN A 117 -7.44 25.36 -1.90
N LYS A 118 -7.03 24.13 -1.72
CA LYS A 118 -6.53 23.20 -2.75
C LYS A 118 -7.50 22.03 -2.90
N VAL A 119 -7.59 21.52 -4.11
CA VAL A 119 -8.40 20.33 -4.42
C VAL A 119 -7.51 19.28 -5.03
N PHE A 120 -7.53 18.10 -4.43
CA PHE A 120 -6.76 16.96 -4.87
C PHE A 120 -7.68 15.80 -5.25
N LEU A 121 -7.37 15.13 -6.36
CA LEU A 121 -7.89 13.82 -6.67
C LEU A 121 -6.93 12.76 -6.13
N ASN A 122 -7.48 11.79 -5.40
CA ASN A 122 -6.74 10.67 -4.86
C ASN A 122 -7.18 9.41 -5.60
N PHE A 123 -6.22 8.71 -6.17
CA PHE A 123 -6.44 7.39 -6.75
C PHE A 123 -5.69 6.37 -5.88
N GLY A 124 -6.40 5.37 -5.39
CA GLY A 124 -5.81 4.29 -4.60
C GLY A 124 -4.90 3.39 -5.44
N SER A 125 -5.27 3.21 -6.71
CA SER A 125 -4.48 2.46 -7.67
C SER A 125 -5.07 2.62 -9.07
N ILE A 126 -4.23 2.73 -10.08
CA ILE A 126 -4.58 2.56 -11.51
C ILE A 126 -3.58 1.57 -12.12
N ARG A 127 -4.04 0.80 -13.09
CA ARG A 127 -3.20 -0.10 -13.84
C ARG A 127 -3.55 -0.02 -15.34
N SER A 128 -2.57 0.18 -16.28
CA SER A 128 -1.15 0.37 -15.96
C SER A 128 -0.74 1.83 -16.15
N ARG A 129 -0.58 2.37 -17.35
CA ARG A 129 -0.28 3.78 -17.62
C ARG A 129 -1.57 4.60 -17.64
N ALA A 130 -1.59 5.71 -16.91
CA ALA A 130 -2.75 6.59 -16.82
C ALA A 130 -2.44 8.04 -17.17
N GLU A 131 -3.32 8.67 -17.94
CA GLU A 131 -3.35 10.09 -18.24
C GLU A 131 -4.67 10.66 -17.72
N ILE A 132 -4.58 11.65 -16.82
CA ILE A 132 -5.73 12.23 -16.12
C ILE A 132 -6.09 13.56 -16.78
N PHE A 133 -7.35 13.72 -17.14
CA PHE A 133 -7.85 14.94 -17.79
C PHE A 133 -9.00 15.56 -17.00
N ILE A 134 -8.95 16.88 -16.87
CA ILE A 134 -10.07 17.72 -16.40
C ILE A 134 -10.50 18.62 -17.55
N ASN A 135 -11.77 18.51 -17.97
CA ASN A 135 -12.31 19.27 -19.08
C ASN A 135 -11.37 19.25 -20.30
N GLN A 136 -10.94 18.02 -20.72
CA GLN A 136 -10.07 17.75 -21.87
C GLN A 136 -8.62 18.27 -21.71
N ARG A 137 -8.22 18.79 -20.55
CA ARG A 137 -6.85 19.24 -20.28
C ARG A 137 -6.11 18.18 -19.49
N LEU A 138 -4.93 17.77 -19.95
CA LEU A 138 -4.04 16.85 -19.22
C LEU A 138 -3.56 17.51 -17.93
N VAL A 139 -3.92 16.91 -16.80
CA VAL A 139 -3.57 17.41 -15.46
C VAL A 139 -2.54 16.55 -14.77
N ASP A 140 -2.51 15.24 -15.06
CA ASP A 140 -1.54 14.31 -14.49
C ASP A 140 -1.23 13.14 -15.42
N TYR A 141 -0.09 12.51 -15.16
CA TYR A 141 0.43 11.34 -15.87
C TYR A 141 1.04 10.37 -14.87
N GLN A 142 0.64 9.10 -14.92
CA GLN A 142 1.13 8.05 -14.02
C GLN A 142 1.44 6.78 -14.81
N ILE A 143 2.55 6.14 -14.44
CA ILE A 143 2.96 4.83 -14.99
C ILE A 143 3.30 3.82 -13.89
N VAL A 144 3.32 4.26 -12.64
CA VAL A 144 3.57 3.39 -11.49
C VAL A 144 2.26 2.77 -11.04
N ASP A 145 2.09 1.51 -11.31
CA ASP A 145 0.86 0.77 -11.06
C ASP A 145 0.74 0.23 -9.62
N ASN A 146 -0.49 -0.11 -9.22
CA ASN A 146 -0.84 -0.78 -7.96
C ASN A 146 -0.47 -0.02 -6.66
N VAL A 147 -0.19 1.27 -6.77
CA VAL A 147 0.13 2.15 -5.63
C VAL A 147 -0.65 3.46 -5.74
N PRO A 148 -0.93 4.13 -4.60
CA PRO A 148 -1.70 5.37 -4.62
C PRO A 148 -0.90 6.53 -5.19
N PHE A 149 -1.63 7.50 -5.73
CA PHE A 149 -1.12 8.81 -6.09
C PHE A 149 -2.18 9.89 -5.90
N GLU A 150 -1.72 11.12 -5.89
CA GLU A 150 -2.54 12.30 -5.67
C GLU A 150 -2.23 13.36 -6.71
N THR A 151 -3.30 13.95 -7.28
CA THR A 151 -3.22 14.95 -8.34
C THR A 151 -3.80 16.28 -7.88
N ASP A 152 -3.02 17.37 -7.85
CA ASP A 152 -3.52 18.73 -7.60
C ASP A 152 -4.29 19.25 -8.83
N ILE A 153 -5.61 19.26 -8.76
CA ILE A 153 -6.47 19.78 -9.83
C ILE A 153 -6.85 21.26 -9.65
N THR A 154 -6.41 21.90 -8.58
CA THR A 154 -6.74 23.30 -8.26
C THR A 154 -6.51 24.27 -9.41
N PRO A 155 -5.40 24.18 -10.19
CA PRO A 155 -5.16 25.11 -11.30
C PRO A 155 -6.11 24.93 -12.51
N TYR A 156 -6.88 23.86 -12.53
CA TYR A 156 -7.68 23.44 -13.69
C TYR A 156 -9.19 23.58 -13.47
N ILE A 157 -9.62 24.01 -12.28
CA ILE A 157 -11.02 24.06 -11.85
C ILE A 157 -11.40 25.45 -11.35
N LYS A 158 -12.71 25.72 -11.34
CA LYS A 158 -13.31 26.88 -10.68
C LYS A 158 -14.20 26.43 -9.52
N SER A 159 -14.29 27.28 -8.50
CA SER A 159 -15.16 27.05 -7.35
C SER A 159 -16.62 26.89 -7.76
N GLY A 160 -17.25 25.79 -7.36
CA GLY A 160 -18.68 25.53 -7.60
C GLY A 160 -19.03 25.12 -9.03
N GLU A 161 -18.05 24.80 -9.88
CA GLU A 161 -18.35 24.33 -11.23
C GLU A 161 -18.51 22.80 -11.29
N GLN A 162 -19.16 22.34 -12.34
CA GLN A 162 -19.19 20.94 -12.73
C GLN A 162 -18.12 20.67 -13.80
N VAL A 163 -17.35 19.61 -13.64
CA VAL A 163 -16.26 19.25 -14.56
C VAL A 163 -16.36 17.79 -15.01
N GLN A 164 -15.85 17.53 -16.21
CA GLN A 164 -15.62 16.19 -16.69
C GLN A 164 -14.23 15.71 -16.24
N LEU A 165 -14.18 14.63 -15.47
CA LEU A 165 -12.98 13.84 -15.23
C LEU A 165 -12.91 12.73 -16.29
N ALA A 166 -11.79 12.63 -16.98
CA ALA A 166 -11.51 11.52 -17.86
C ALA A 166 -10.12 10.94 -17.57
N VAL A 167 -10.02 9.63 -17.56
CA VAL A 167 -8.79 8.88 -17.34
C VAL A 167 -8.56 7.99 -18.54
N ARG A 168 -7.52 8.26 -19.31
CA ARG A 168 -7.05 7.36 -20.36
C ARG A 168 -6.13 6.34 -19.73
N ILE A 169 -6.49 5.08 -19.82
CA ILE A 169 -5.67 3.98 -19.35
C ILE A 169 -5.16 3.20 -20.54
N THR A 170 -3.85 3.02 -20.61
CA THR A 170 -3.22 2.15 -21.61
C THR A 170 -2.69 0.93 -20.91
N ASP A 171 -3.22 -0.23 -21.24
CA ASP A 171 -2.73 -1.51 -20.77
C ASP A 171 -1.94 -2.20 -21.87
N ALA A 172 -0.68 -2.48 -21.58
CA ALA A 172 0.22 -3.20 -22.50
C ALA A 172 0.12 -4.71 -22.36
N GLY A 173 -0.83 -5.19 -21.55
CA GLY A 173 -0.98 -6.58 -21.22
C GLY A 173 -0.20 -7.00 -19.96
N GLY A 174 -0.13 -8.29 -19.74
CA GLY A 174 0.56 -8.89 -18.58
C GLY A 174 0.31 -10.37 -18.50
N ASN A 175 0.35 -10.90 -17.29
CA ASN A 175 0.16 -12.31 -17.02
C ASN A 175 -1.13 -12.51 -16.23
N HIS A 176 -1.90 -13.53 -16.57
CA HIS A 176 -3.12 -13.93 -15.88
C HIS A 176 -2.91 -15.19 -15.04
N ASP A 177 -1.67 -15.62 -14.89
CA ASP A 177 -1.27 -16.80 -14.15
C ASP A 177 -0.03 -16.52 -13.27
N TRP A 178 0.48 -17.55 -12.62
CA TRP A 178 1.65 -17.48 -11.75
C TRP A 178 2.96 -17.09 -12.45
N ARG A 179 3.00 -17.05 -13.79
CA ARG A 179 4.19 -16.66 -14.59
C ARG A 179 4.33 -15.15 -14.75
N ASP A 180 3.89 -14.38 -13.79
CA ASP A 180 3.95 -12.92 -13.73
C ASP A 180 5.37 -12.33 -13.59
N SER A 181 6.40 -13.14 -13.79
CA SER A 181 7.82 -12.74 -13.75
C SER A 181 8.37 -12.20 -15.05
N ARG A 182 7.57 -12.18 -16.12
CA ARG A 182 8.01 -11.70 -17.44
C ARG A 182 7.78 -10.20 -17.55
N THR A 183 8.81 -9.47 -18.00
CA THR A 183 8.70 -8.06 -18.38
C THR A 183 7.73 -7.88 -19.54
N ILE A 184 7.02 -6.77 -19.54
CA ILE A 184 5.97 -6.46 -20.52
C ILE A 184 6.55 -5.55 -21.60
N PRO A 185 6.51 -5.92 -22.90
CA PRO A 185 7.03 -5.08 -23.97
C PRO A 185 6.17 -3.82 -24.19
N TRP A 186 6.82 -2.69 -24.44
CA TRP A 186 6.22 -1.45 -24.90
C TRP A 186 7.12 -0.80 -25.95
N GLY A 187 6.87 -1.13 -27.22
CA GLY A 187 7.77 -0.73 -28.30
C GLY A 187 9.18 -1.26 -28.08
N ASP A 188 10.15 -0.36 -28.02
CA ASP A 188 11.56 -0.65 -27.73
C ASP A 188 11.89 -0.68 -26.24
N LYS A 189 10.92 -0.42 -25.36
CA LYS A 189 11.06 -0.37 -23.92
C LYS A 189 10.39 -1.57 -23.25
N MET A 190 10.73 -1.78 -21.99
CA MET A 190 10.15 -2.83 -21.17
C MET A 190 9.54 -2.22 -19.92
N LEU A 191 8.32 -2.64 -19.60
CA LEU A 191 7.69 -2.38 -18.31
C LEU A 191 8.02 -3.51 -17.31
N PRO A 192 7.92 -3.21 -16.01
CA PRO A 192 8.04 -4.23 -14.97
C PRO A 192 7.07 -5.39 -15.19
N PRO A 193 7.42 -6.60 -14.73
CA PRO A 193 6.48 -7.71 -14.68
C PRO A 193 5.22 -7.34 -13.87
N GLY A 194 4.09 -7.92 -14.24
CA GLY A 194 2.84 -7.71 -13.53
C GLY A 194 1.68 -8.51 -14.12
N HIS A 195 0.55 -8.47 -13.43
CA HIS A 195 -0.69 -9.09 -13.92
C HIS A 195 -1.31 -8.27 -15.06
N GLY A 196 -2.10 -8.91 -15.92
CA GLY A 196 -2.68 -8.36 -17.15
C GLY A 196 -4.04 -7.67 -16.98
N PHE A 197 -4.41 -7.19 -15.80
CA PHE A 197 -5.73 -6.55 -15.60
C PHE A 197 -5.60 -5.04 -15.61
N GLY A 198 -6.23 -4.36 -16.58
CA GLY A 198 -6.19 -2.90 -16.72
C GLY A 198 -7.41 -2.20 -16.14
N GLY A 199 -7.24 -1.01 -15.54
CA GLY A 199 -8.37 -0.23 -15.04
C GLY A 199 -8.06 0.66 -13.85
N ILE A 200 -9.10 1.24 -13.26
CA ILE A 200 -9.01 1.97 -11.99
C ILE A 200 -9.24 0.96 -10.86
N THR A 201 -8.16 0.41 -10.33
CA THR A 201 -8.17 -0.75 -9.44
C THR A 201 -8.20 -0.40 -7.96
N GLY A 202 -8.16 0.88 -7.61
CA GLY A 202 -8.30 1.40 -6.26
C GLY A 202 -9.42 2.41 -6.11
N LYS A 203 -9.81 2.70 -4.87
CA LYS A 203 -10.82 3.72 -4.54
C LYS A 203 -10.38 5.09 -5.07
N VAL A 204 -11.34 5.90 -5.49
CA VAL A 204 -11.11 7.26 -5.98
C VAL A 204 -11.82 8.24 -5.08
N GLY A 205 -11.15 9.34 -4.72
CA GLY A 205 -11.72 10.39 -3.89
C GLY A 205 -11.22 11.77 -4.28
N MET A 206 -11.99 12.78 -3.87
CA MET A 206 -11.59 14.18 -3.98
C MET A 206 -11.52 14.78 -2.58
N LYS A 207 -10.38 15.39 -2.22
CA LYS A 207 -10.22 16.08 -0.93
C LYS A 207 -9.99 17.57 -1.12
N VAL A 208 -10.48 18.37 -0.19
CA VAL A 208 -10.25 19.81 -0.15
C VAL A 208 -9.38 20.15 1.05
N CYS A 209 -8.19 20.67 0.78
CA CYS A 209 -7.24 21.06 1.82
C CYS A 209 -7.17 22.58 1.95
N ASN A 210 -6.86 23.07 3.16
CA ASN A 210 -6.49 24.45 3.36
C ASN A 210 -5.07 24.73 2.85
N ALA A 211 -4.65 26.00 2.80
CA ALA A 211 -3.30 26.35 2.34
C ALA A 211 -2.18 25.84 3.25
N VAL A 212 -2.50 25.44 4.48
CA VAL A 212 -1.58 24.71 5.37
C VAL A 212 -2.34 23.47 5.85
N TYR A 213 -1.77 22.31 5.64
CA TYR A 213 -2.45 21.05 5.93
C TYR A 213 -1.48 19.93 6.32
N VAL A 214 -2.02 18.91 6.97
CA VAL A 214 -1.32 17.65 7.26
C VAL A 214 -1.29 16.82 5.98
N ALA A 215 -0.12 16.59 5.42
CA ALA A 215 0.04 15.83 4.18
C ALA A 215 0.19 14.32 4.44
N ASP A 216 0.91 13.94 5.52
CA ASP A 216 1.02 12.53 5.93
C ASP A 216 1.24 12.42 7.44
N ILE A 217 0.81 11.28 7.99
CA ILE A 217 1.04 10.88 9.38
C ILE A 217 1.62 9.46 9.35
N TYR A 218 2.82 9.28 9.86
CA TYR A 218 3.42 7.97 10.04
C TYR A 218 3.70 7.70 11.52
N MET A 219 3.08 6.64 12.04
CA MET A 219 3.30 6.18 13.41
C MET A 219 4.39 5.11 13.42
N GLN A 220 5.62 5.54 13.63
CA GLN A 220 6.82 4.72 13.62
C GLN A 220 7.01 4.04 14.98
N ASN A 221 6.70 2.76 15.07
CA ASN A 221 6.95 1.95 16.27
C ASN A 221 8.45 1.89 16.61
N THR A 222 8.77 1.79 17.90
CA THR A 222 10.15 1.69 18.40
C THR A 222 10.38 0.34 19.10
N PRO A 223 11.64 -0.07 19.31
CA PRO A 223 11.94 -1.27 20.12
C PRO A 223 11.37 -1.23 21.54
N GLN A 224 11.20 -0.02 22.08
CA GLN A 224 10.52 0.18 23.35
C GLN A 224 9.02 0.11 23.13
N ILE A 225 8.42 -1.01 23.51
CA ILE A 225 6.98 -1.25 23.36
C ILE A 225 6.15 -0.13 24.01
N THR A 226 4.95 0.13 23.48
CA THR A 226 4.08 1.27 23.85
C THR A 226 4.68 2.66 23.56
N THR A 227 5.78 2.73 22.81
CA THR A 227 6.31 4.00 22.30
C THR A 227 6.35 4.00 20.78
N ALA A 228 6.14 5.17 20.21
CA ALA A 228 6.25 5.43 18.78
C ALA A 228 6.76 6.85 18.53
N ASN A 229 7.22 7.11 17.31
CA ASN A 229 7.41 8.47 16.84
C ASN A 229 6.29 8.82 15.86
N ALA A 230 5.54 9.89 16.12
CA ALA A 230 4.69 10.49 15.11
C ALA A 230 5.58 11.31 14.16
N ILE A 231 5.76 10.81 12.93
CA ILE A 231 6.42 11.51 11.84
C ILE A 231 5.32 12.20 11.05
N LEU A 232 5.29 13.53 11.10
CA LEU A 232 4.26 14.34 10.48
C LEU A 232 4.85 15.08 9.30
N THR A 233 4.25 14.92 8.14
CA THR A 233 4.53 15.76 6.98
C THR A 233 3.46 16.84 6.88
N LEU A 234 3.88 18.11 7.00
CA LEU A 234 3.01 19.27 6.96
C LEU A 234 3.33 20.12 5.72
N GLN A 235 2.32 20.44 4.95
CA GLN A 235 2.47 21.23 3.73
C GLN A 235 2.04 22.67 3.99
N ASN A 236 2.86 23.64 3.56
CA ASN A 236 2.57 25.07 3.61
C ASN A 236 2.63 25.68 2.21
N GLU A 237 1.46 25.97 1.63
CA GLU A 237 1.30 26.58 0.30
C GLU A 237 1.24 28.12 0.32
N LYS A 238 1.37 28.76 1.50
CA LYS A 238 1.19 30.23 1.64
C LYS A 238 2.34 31.09 1.10
N GLY A 239 3.32 30.51 0.43
CA GLY A 239 4.42 31.29 -0.16
C GLY A 239 5.40 31.93 0.83
N LYS A 240 5.14 31.87 2.13
CA LYS A 240 5.98 32.40 3.24
C LYS A 240 5.93 31.47 4.44
N THR A 241 6.91 31.59 5.35
CA THR A 241 6.89 30.92 6.65
C THR A 241 5.67 31.34 7.46
N THR A 242 4.99 30.35 8.06
CA THR A 242 3.83 30.57 8.94
C THR A 242 4.05 29.91 10.29
N LYS A 243 3.32 30.35 11.30
CA LYS A 243 3.27 29.71 12.62
C LYS A 243 1.92 29.06 12.82
N GLN A 244 1.91 27.81 13.26
CA GLN A 244 0.71 27.02 13.51
C GLN A 244 0.80 26.42 14.93
N ASP A 245 -0.34 26.28 15.60
CA ASP A 245 -0.40 25.38 16.74
C ASP A 245 -0.77 23.99 16.22
N LEU A 246 -0.19 22.99 16.84
CA LEU A 246 -0.36 21.60 16.49
C LEU A 246 -0.91 20.85 17.70
N ARG A 247 -1.94 20.04 17.52
CA ARG A 247 -2.41 19.09 18.53
C ARG A 247 -2.31 17.68 17.97
N ILE A 248 -1.74 16.77 18.77
CA ILE A 248 -1.69 15.35 18.47
C ILE A 248 -2.46 14.64 19.55
N THR A 249 -3.39 13.78 19.16
CA THR A 249 -4.17 12.94 20.06
C THR A 249 -4.12 11.51 19.60
N VAL A 250 -3.78 10.57 20.48
CA VAL A 250 -3.85 9.13 20.22
C VAL A 250 -4.93 8.52 21.11
N TYR A 251 -5.87 7.83 20.49
CA TYR A 251 -7.00 7.20 21.18
C TYR A 251 -7.27 5.80 20.61
N GLU A 252 -7.98 4.96 21.38
CA GLU A 252 -8.39 3.63 20.90
C GLU A 252 -9.31 3.76 19.68
N TRP A 253 -9.04 2.96 18.63
CA TRP A 253 -9.72 3.07 17.34
C TRP A 253 -11.25 3.06 17.43
N GLN A 254 -11.83 2.18 18.27
CA GLN A 254 -13.28 2.07 18.42
C GLN A 254 -13.85 2.93 19.57
N ASN A 255 -12.99 3.65 20.31
CA ASN A 255 -13.41 4.47 21.43
C ASN A 255 -12.59 5.77 21.50
N LYS A 256 -13.10 6.79 20.80
CA LYS A 256 -12.43 8.10 20.71
C LYS A 256 -12.29 8.82 22.06
N GLU A 257 -13.07 8.46 23.06
CA GLU A 257 -12.99 9.04 24.40
C GLU A 257 -11.81 8.46 25.20
N LYS A 258 -11.33 7.29 24.81
CA LYS A 258 -10.21 6.63 25.50
C LYS A 258 -8.87 7.08 24.90
N ILE A 259 -8.46 8.26 25.33
CA ILE A 259 -7.19 8.89 24.91
C ILE A 259 -6.04 8.28 25.71
N VAL A 260 -5.01 7.79 25.01
CA VAL A 260 -3.78 7.25 25.60
C VAL A 260 -2.60 8.22 25.51
N TYR A 261 -2.69 9.23 24.64
CA TYR A 261 -1.70 10.29 24.53
C TYR A 261 -2.33 11.56 23.95
N SER A 262 -1.96 12.72 24.48
CA SER A 262 -2.32 14.01 23.91
C SER A 262 -1.22 15.04 24.17
N LYS A 263 -0.90 15.83 23.15
CA LYS A 263 0.08 16.92 23.24
C LYS A 263 -0.29 18.07 22.34
N GLU A 264 -0.21 19.27 22.86
CA GLU A 264 -0.34 20.50 22.09
C GLU A 264 1.02 21.21 22.01
N ILE A 265 1.42 21.65 20.80
CA ILE A 265 2.68 22.32 20.53
C ILE A 265 2.32 23.67 19.92
N LYS A 266 2.69 24.75 20.60
CA LYS A 266 2.40 26.12 20.18
C LYS A 266 3.47 26.68 19.24
N GLY A 267 3.01 27.44 18.25
CA GLY A 267 3.87 28.27 17.41
C GLY A 267 4.87 27.50 16.55
N VAL A 268 4.52 26.31 16.09
CA VAL A 268 5.36 25.54 15.15
C VAL A 268 5.59 26.35 13.89
N SER A 269 6.85 26.62 13.58
CA SER A 269 7.26 27.37 12.40
C SER A 269 7.31 26.44 11.18
N LEU A 270 6.47 26.70 10.17
CA LEU A 270 6.41 25.95 8.93
C LEU A 270 6.93 26.81 7.77
N ASN A 271 8.04 26.40 7.17
CA ASN A 271 8.57 27.03 5.97
C ASN A 271 7.63 26.79 4.78
N LYS A 272 7.77 27.57 3.72
CA LYS A 272 7.09 27.31 2.45
C LYS A 272 7.44 25.90 1.96
N GLY A 273 6.44 25.16 1.51
CA GLY A 273 6.58 23.79 1.03
C GLY A 273 6.42 22.75 2.14
N MET A 274 7.07 21.63 1.96
CA MET A 274 7.00 20.48 2.85
C MET A 274 7.87 20.68 4.10
N ASN A 275 7.31 20.33 5.26
CA ASN A 275 7.97 20.34 6.56
C ASN A 275 7.76 18.99 7.25
N GLU A 276 8.81 18.43 7.83
CA GLU A 276 8.72 17.20 8.61
C GLU A 276 8.96 17.49 10.08
N LEU A 277 8.13 16.92 10.93
CA LEU A 277 8.24 16.98 12.38
C LEU A 277 8.23 15.56 12.95
N LYS A 278 9.18 15.27 13.85
CA LYS A 278 9.24 14.03 14.60
C LYS A 278 8.87 14.29 16.06
N ILE A 279 7.80 13.64 16.51
CA ILE A 279 7.26 13.86 17.86
C ILE A 279 7.21 12.51 18.58
N PRO A 280 7.97 12.33 19.68
CA PRO A 280 7.89 11.13 20.51
C PRO A 280 6.51 10.99 21.15
N VAL A 281 5.94 9.80 21.05
CA VAL A 281 4.68 9.38 21.66
C VAL A 281 5.00 8.27 22.65
N SER A 282 4.62 8.44 23.91
CA SER A 282 4.71 7.42 24.96
C SER A 282 3.32 7.20 25.53
N ALA A 283 2.83 5.98 25.43
CA ALA A 283 1.50 5.57 25.86
C ALA A 283 1.60 4.30 26.74
N PRO A 284 2.09 4.42 27.99
CA PRO A 284 2.40 3.27 28.84
C PRO A 284 1.18 2.39 29.14
N ASP A 285 -0.02 2.97 29.10
CA ASP A 285 -1.28 2.26 29.35
C ASP A 285 -1.89 1.65 28.06
N ALA A 286 -1.24 1.85 26.91
CA ALA A 286 -1.72 1.29 25.65
C ALA A 286 -1.52 -0.23 25.62
N LYS A 287 -2.53 -0.93 25.12
CA LYS A 287 -2.43 -2.37 24.83
C LYS A 287 -1.67 -2.58 23.52
N LEU A 288 -0.85 -3.62 23.48
CA LEU A 288 -0.10 -3.96 22.29
C LEU A 288 -1.01 -4.65 21.27
N TRP A 289 -0.73 -4.41 20.00
CA TRP A 289 -1.30 -5.18 18.91
C TRP A 289 -0.59 -6.53 18.81
N SER A 290 -1.35 -7.61 18.69
CA SER A 290 -0.85 -8.95 18.43
C SER A 290 -1.86 -9.75 17.60
N VAL A 291 -1.47 -10.94 17.14
CA VAL A 291 -2.37 -11.83 16.37
C VAL A 291 -3.56 -12.33 17.17
N ASP A 292 -3.44 -12.41 18.49
CA ASP A 292 -4.50 -12.90 19.37
C ASP A 292 -5.29 -11.75 20.04
N ASP A 293 -4.68 -10.55 20.12
CA ASP A 293 -5.29 -9.36 20.73
C ASP A 293 -4.93 -8.12 19.87
N PRO A 294 -5.65 -7.87 18.76
CA PRO A 294 -5.30 -6.86 17.77
C PRO A 294 -5.76 -5.44 18.15
N ASN A 295 -5.15 -4.88 19.18
CA ASN A 295 -5.48 -3.54 19.68
C ASN A 295 -5.00 -2.45 18.71
N LEU A 296 -5.92 -1.64 18.22
CA LEU A 296 -5.69 -0.56 17.27
C LEU A 296 -5.95 0.80 17.88
N TYR A 297 -5.21 1.79 17.41
CA TYR A 297 -5.27 3.19 17.80
C TYR A 297 -5.37 4.09 16.59
N VAL A 298 -5.83 5.32 16.82
CA VAL A 298 -5.83 6.40 15.82
C VAL A 298 -4.95 7.53 16.36
N CYS A 299 -4.00 7.96 15.56
CA CYS A 299 -3.30 9.22 15.74
C CYS A 299 -4.02 10.29 14.94
N GLU A 300 -4.67 11.23 15.62
CA GLU A 300 -5.33 12.40 15.06
C GLU A 300 -4.42 13.61 15.22
N VAL A 301 -4.22 14.35 14.14
CA VAL A 301 -3.39 15.56 14.11
C VAL A 301 -4.24 16.73 13.63
N GLU A 302 -4.27 17.78 14.45
CA GLU A 302 -4.99 19.03 14.15
C GLU A 302 -4.00 20.18 14.01
N LEU A 303 -4.23 21.06 13.03
CA LEU A 303 -3.51 22.31 12.84
C LEU A 303 -4.42 23.51 13.06
N SER A 304 -3.91 24.55 13.74
CA SER A 304 -4.62 25.82 13.92
C SER A 304 -4.04 26.92 13.06
N GLU A 305 -4.84 27.90 12.72
CA GLU A 305 -4.45 29.21 12.23
C GLU A 305 -4.95 30.28 13.18
N GLY A 306 -4.05 30.85 13.96
CA GLY A 306 -4.41 31.74 15.07
C GLY A 306 -5.21 31.00 16.13
N LYS A 307 -6.46 31.41 16.35
CA LYS A 307 -7.36 30.76 17.33
C LYS A 307 -8.24 29.65 16.74
N ASN A 308 -8.22 29.46 15.42
CA ASN A 308 -9.09 28.53 14.74
C ASN A 308 -8.34 27.26 14.34
N TRP A 309 -8.87 26.11 14.70
CA TRP A 309 -8.41 24.82 14.19
C TRP A 309 -8.92 24.66 12.76
N VAL A 310 -8.01 24.54 11.80
CA VAL A 310 -8.33 24.69 10.37
C VAL A 310 -8.13 23.42 9.55
N ASP A 311 -7.32 22.49 10.04
CA ASP A 311 -7.08 21.23 9.33
C ASP A 311 -6.95 20.08 10.31
N LYS A 312 -7.37 18.89 9.88
CA LYS A 312 -7.32 17.66 10.65
C LYS A 312 -7.14 16.48 9.73
N ASP A 313 -6.22 15.59 10.10
CA ASP A 313 -6.05 14.29 9.47
C ASP A 313 -5.76 13.22 10.53
N SER A 314 -5.90 11.95 10.17
CA SER A 314 -5.71 10.86 11.11
C SER A 314 -5.12 9.61 10.44
N ARG A 315 -4.41 8.81 11.24
CA ARG A 315 -3.82 7.55 10.81
C ARG A 315 -4.09 6.45 11.83
N ARG A 316 -4.64 5.32 11.38
CA ARG A 316 -4.77 4.12 12.20
C ARG A 316 -3.44 3.39 12.30
N PHE A 317 -3.13 2.82 13.46
CA PHE A 317 -1.91 2.05 13.73
C PHE A 317 -2.09 1.14 14.95
N GLY A 318 -1.08 0.32 15.25
CA GLY A 318 -1.01 -0.46 16.49
C GLY A 318 0.38 -0.40 17.10
N PHE A 319 0.47 -0.32 18.41
CA PHE A 319 1.75 -0.45 19.11
C PHE A 319 2.21 -1.90 19.05
N ARG A 320 3.34 -2.16 18.43
CA ARG A 320 3.92 -3.50 18.35
C ARG A 320 5.41 -3.44 17.99
N TRP A 321 6.13 -4.52 18.31
CA TRP A 321 7.50 -4.72 17.89
C TRP A 321 7.68 -6.13 17.31
N PHE A 322 8.25 -6.23 16.11
CA PHE A 322 8.57 -7.49 15.46
C PHE A 322 10.04 -7.51 15.06
N GLU A 323 10.72 -8.59 15.37
CA GLU A 323 12.15 -8.74 15.09
C GLU A 323 12.55 -10.19 14.83
N ALA A 324 13.64 -10.36 14.11
CA ALA A 324 14.45 -11.59 14.09
C ALA A 324 15.60 -11.39 15.09
N SER A 325 15.63 -12.15 16.16
CA SER A 325 16.61 -12.01 17.23
C SER A 325 17.36 -13.30 17.51
N GLY A 326 18.57 -13.16 18.09
CA GLY A 326 19.43 -14.28 18.45
C GLY A 326 20.26 -14.83 17.28
N ILE A 327 21.23 -15.67 17.63
CA ILE A 327 22.02 -16.51 16.71
C ILE A 327 22.26 -17.83 17.44
N GLY A 328 22.17 -18.97 16.72
CA GLY A 328 22.28 -20.29 17.33
C GLY A 328 20.98 -20.76 17.95
N ASP A 329 21.04 -21.40 19.10
CA ASP A 329 19.89 -22.03 19.75
C ASP A 329 18.78 -21.04 20.16
N ASP A 330 19.11 -19.74 20.25
CA ASP A 330 18.16 -18.66 20.56
C ASP A 330 17.68 -17.86 19.34
N ALA A 331 18.00 -18.33 18.13
CA ALA A 331 17.55 -17.68 16.89
C ALA A 331 16.04 -17.86 16.70
N VAL A 332 15.27 -16.78 16.83
CA VAL A 332 13.80 -16.82 16.77
C VAL A 332 13.22 -15.51 16.25
N PHE A 333 12.00 -15.59 15.67
CA PHE A 333 11.16 -14.43 15.50
C PHE A 333 10.45 -14.08 16.83
N ARG A 334 10.38 -12.80 17.14
CA ARG A 334 9.67 -12.28 18.31
C ARG A 334 8.65 -11.23 17.92
N LEU A 335 7.46 -11.34 18.47
CA LEU A 335 6.43 -10.30 18.45
C LEU A 335 6.23 -9.80 19.88
N ASN A 336 6.46 -8.51 20.11
CA ASN A 336 6.39 -7.88 21.43
C ASN A 336 7.27 -8.59 22.48
N GLY A 337 8.47 -9.01 22.07
CA GLY A 337 9.43 -9.73 22.92
C GLY A 337 9.13 -11.22 23.12
N LYS A 338 7.96 -11.71 22.74
CA LYS A 338 7.59 -13.13 22.84
C LYS A 338 7.93 -13.87 21.56
N ARG A 339 8.47 -15.08 21.70
CA ARG A 339 8.72 -15.98 20.55
C ARG A 339 7.40 -16.22 19.80
N ILE A 340 7.47 -16.11 18.47
CA ILE A 340 6.38 -16.45 17.57
C ILE A 340 6.87 -17.42 16.50
N MET A 341 6.11 -18.48 16.25
CA MET A 341 6.29 -19.35 15.11
C MET A 341 5.37 -18.87 14.00
N LEU A 342 5.94 -18.52 12.86
CA LEU A 342 5.15 -18.07 11.70
C LEU A 342 4.56 -19.29 11.00
N ARG A 343 3.25 -19.30 10.88
CA ARG A 343 2.48 -20.28 10.09
C ARG A 343 1.84 -19.50 8.96
N SER A 344 2.45 -19.58 7.79
CA SER A 344 2.14 -18.75 6.64
C SER A 344 1.56 -19.55 5.48
N ALA A 345 0.82 -18.86 4.63
CA ALA A 345 0.45 -19.31 3.31
C ALA A 345 0.58 -18.15 2.32
N ILE A 346 0.66 -18.48 1.03
CA ILE A 346 0.74 -17.49 -0.04
C ILE A 346 -0.66 -16.99 -0.39
N SER A 347 -0.77 -15.69 -0.63
CA SER A 347 -1.91 -15.05 -1.29
C SER A 347 -1.42 -14.44 -2.61
N TRP A 348 -1.86 -14.98 -3.73
CA TRP A 348 -1.51 -14.48 -5.07
C TRP A 348 -2.25 -13.21 -5.45
N SER A 349 -3.14 -12.72 -4.59
CA SER A 349 -4.00 -11.57 -4.88
C SER A 349 -4.84 -11.71 -6.15
N PHE A 350 -5.13 -12.93 -6.57
CA PHE A 350 -6.14 -13.21 -7.59
C PHE A 350 -7.51 -13.30 -6.93
N TRP A 351 -8.46 -12.54 -7.46
CA TRP A 351 -9.79 -12.41 -6.92
C TRP A 351 -10.86 -12.72 -7.97
N PRO A 352 -12.00 -13.30 -7.58
CA PRO A 352 -13.12 -13.51 -8.50
C PRO A 352 -13.59 -12.19 -9.12
N VAL A 353 -14.16 -12.27 -10.31
CA VAL A 353 -14.83 -11.22 -11.06
C VAL A 353 -13.87 -10.28 -11.81
N ASN A 354 -12.98 -9.59 -11.12
CA ASN A 354 -12.14 -8.54 -11.71
C ASN A 354 -10.63 -8.90 -11.78
N GLY A 355 -10.23 -9.95 -11.10
CA GLY A 355 -8.90 -10.52 -11.16
C GLY A 355 -7.93 -10.04 -10.08
N ILE A 356 -7.93 -8.78 -9.65
CA ILE A 356 -6.82 -8.20 -8.87
C ILE A 356 -7.19 -7.44 -7.59
N PHE A 357 -8.46 -7.30 -7.28
CA PHE A 357 -8.88 -6.73 -5.99
C PHE A 357 -10.15 -7.42 -5.46
N PRO A 358 -10.29 -7.56 -4.13
CA PRO A 358 -11.46 -8.17 -3.52
C PRO A 358 -12.61 -7.18 -3.32
N SER A 359 -13.82 -7.69 -3.15
CA SER A 359 -14.83 -6.97 -2.39
C SER A 359 -14.44 -6.92 -0.91
N GLU A 360 -15.01 -5.99 -0.15
CA GLU A 360 -14.75 -5.89 1.30
C GLU A 360 -15.09 -7.20 2.03
N GLU A 361 -16.19 -7.86 1.63
CA GLU A 361 -16.58 -9.18 2.16
C GLU A 361 -15.52 -10.26 1.91
N LEU A 362 -14.98 -10.32 0.68
CA LEU A 362 -13.94 -11.29 0.33
C LEU A 362 -12.62 -10.99 1.05
N ALA A 363 -12.28 -9.71 1.21
CA ALA A 363 -11.10 -9.30 1.96
C ALA A 363 -11.17 -9.76 3.42
N GLU A 364 -12.28 -9.48 4.10
CA GLU A 364 -12.51 -9.93 5.47
C GLU A 364 -12.50 -11.47 5.58
N ARG A 365 -13.21 -12.13 4.67
CA ARG A 365 -13.33 -13.60 4.65
C ARG A 365 -11.97 -14.28 4.48
N GLN A 366 -11.07 -13.74 3.66
CA GLN A 366 -9.72 -14.30 3.50
C GLN A 366 -9.00 -14.36 4.86
N ILE A 367 -9.06 -13.27 5.63
CA ILE A 367 -8.39 -13.20 6.93
C ILE A 367 -9.01 -14.16 7.93
N ARG A 368 -10.33 -14.22 7.99
CA ARG A 368 -11.05 -15.14 8.89
C ARG A 368 -10.72 -16.60 8.60
N ILE A 369 -10.77 -17.00 7.33
CA ILE A 369 -10.44 -18.37 6.92
C ILE A 369 -8.98 -18.69 7.23
N ALA A 370 -8.04 -17.78 6.97
CA ALA A 370 -6.64 -18.00 7.31
C ALA A 370 -6.46 -18.29 8.81
N LYS A 371 -7.11 -17.53 9.68
CA LYS A 371 -7.08 -17.75 11.13
C LYS A 371 -7.76 -19.05 11.54
N GLU A 372 -8.91 -19.41 10.98
CA GLU A 372 -9.61 -20.68 11.21
C GLU A 372 -8.75 -21.90 10.84
N LEU A 373 -7.93 -21.77 9.79
CA LEU A 373 -6.95 -22.79 9.39
C LEU A 373 -5.71 -22.82 10.30
N GLY A 374 -5.65 -21.97 11.34
CA GLY A 374 -4.53 -21.89 12.26
C GLY A 374 -3.32 -21.13 11.73
N LEU A 375 -3.45 -20.41 10.61
CA LEU A 375 -2.41 -19.52 10.12
C LEU A 375 -2.36 -18.25 10.99
N ASN A 376 -1.18 -17.67 11.10
CA ASN A 376 -0.98 -16.38 11.75
C ASN A 376 -0.28 -15.36 10.85
N MET A 377 0.01 -15.74 9.61
CA MET A 377 0.59 -14.88 8.58
C MET A 377 0.10 -15.27 7.19
N LEU A 378 -0.03 -14.28 6.31
CA LEU A 378 -0.12 -14.48 4.87
C LEU A 378 0.99 -13.69 4.15
N ASN A 379 1.39 -14.19 2.99
CA ASN A 379 2.36 -13.55 2.11
C ASN A 379 1.63 -13.02 0.88
N PHE A 380 1.70 -11.72 0.62
CA PHE A 380 1.32 -11.16 -0.67
C PHE A 380 2.41 -11.52 -1.68
N HIS A 381 2.19 -12.64 -2.36
CA HIS A 381 3.18 -13.23 -3.22
C HIS A 381 3.17 -12.56 -4.60
N ARG A 382 4.30 -11.99 -4.98
CA ARG A 382 4.54 -11.31 -6.26
C ARG A 382 3.54 -10.17 -6.57
N PHE A 383 2.93 -9.61 -5.52
CA PHE A 383 1.93 -8.55 -5.65
C PHE A 383 1.95 -7.62 -4.45
N ILE A 384 1.61 -6.34 -4.67
CA ILE A 384 1.41 -5.38 -3.57
C ILE A 384 0.07 -5.67 -2.91
N GLY A 385 0.06 -5.76 -1.58
CA GLY A 385 -1.12 -6.05 -0.80
C GLY A 385 -2.29 -5.10 -1.08
N ASN A 386 -3.50 -5.64 -1.11
CA ASN A 386 -4.69 -4.82 -1.19
C ASN A 386 -4.95 -4.14 0.17
N THR A 387 -5.25 -2.84 0.15
CA THR A 387 -5.44 -2.03 1.36
C THR A 387 -6.59 -2.55 2.24
N ASP A 388 -7.70 -3.00 1.64
CA ASP A 388 -8.84 -3.51 2.42
C ASP A 388 -8.48 -4.84 3.10
N VAL A 389 -7.70 -5.71 2.45
CA VAL A 389 -7.17 -6.94 3.06
C VAL A 389 -6.27 -6.63 4.25
N MET A 390 -5.36 -5.66 4.11
CA MET A 390 -4.48 -5.23 5.20
C MET A 390 -5.25 -4.60 6.35
N ASN A 391 -6.29 -3.83 6.05
CA ASN A 391 -7.17 -3.26 7.07
C ASN A 391 -7.82 -4.35 7.92
N TYR A 392 -8.37 -5.41 7.30
CA TYR A 392 -8.94 -6.54 8.04
C TYR A 392 -7.89 -7.38 8.76
N ALA A 393 -6.67 -7.49 8.20
CA ALA A 393 -5.57 -8.14 8.90
C ALA A 393 -5.16 -7.40 10.17
N ASP A 394 -5.14 -6.06 10.14
CA ASP A 394 -4.95 -5.24 11.33
C ASP A 394 -6.05 -5.47 12.37
N GLU A 395 -7.30 -5.51 11.95
CA GLU A 395 -8.48 -5.61 12.82
C GLU A 395 -8.66 -6.99 13.43
N LEU A 396 -8.36 -8.02 12.68
CA LEU A 396 -8.58 -9.42 13.06
C LEU A 396 -7.30 -10.10 13.59
N GLY A 397 -6.14 -9.45 13.47
CA GLY A 397 -4.87 -9.97 13.99
C GLY A 397 -4.27 -11.06 13.09
N LEU A 398 -3.82 -10.71 11.89
CA LEU A 398 -3.06 -11.60 11.03
C LEU A 398 -1.82 -10.86 10.51
N LEU A 399 -0.65 -11.48 10.60
CA LEU A 399 0.58 -10.89 10.09
C LEU A 399 0.62 -10.94 8.56
N TYR A 400 1.35 -9.99 7.98
CA TYR A 400 1.63 -9.96 6.54
C TYR A 400 3.11 -9.79 6.23
N PHE A 401 3.49 -10.43 5.16
CA PHE A 401 4.76 -10.35 4.45
C PHE A 401 4.41 -9.80 3.06
N GLU A 402 5.04 -8.72 2.61
CA GLU A 402 4.64 -8.00 1.40
C GLU A 402 5.78 -7.89 0.39
N GLU A 403 5.40 -8.05 -0.89
CA GLU A 403 6.28 -7.88 -2.05
C GLU A 403 5.78 -6.74 -2.95
N PRO A 404 6.67 -5.99 -3.64
CA PRO A 404 6.25 -4.93 -4.56
C PRO A 404 5.66 -5.46 -5.88
N GLY A 405 5.63 -6.78 -6.07
CA GLY A 405 5.22 -7.42 -7.31
C GLY A 405 6.18 -7.17 -8.47
N GLY A 406 6.66 -8.25 -9.09
CA GLY A 406 7.47 -8.16 -10.29
C GLY A 406 8.76 -7.35 -10.17
N PHE A 407 9.30 -7.15 -8.96
CA PHE A 407 10.52 -6.35 -8.77
C PHE A 407 11.72 -7.06 -9.39
N ARG A 408 12.13 -6.57 -10.55
CA ARG A 408 13.23 -7.15 -11.32
C ARG A 408 14.09 -6.05 -11.95
N LEU A 409 15.08 -5.57 -11.20
CA LEU A 409 16.01 -4.55 -11.71
C LEU A 409 16.90 -5.12 -12.82
N ASP A 410 17.15 -4.31 -13.83
CA ASP A 410 18.12 -4.61 -14.91
C ASP A 410 18.90 -3.34 -15.22
N VAL A 411 20.23 -3.41 -15.15
CA VAL A 411 21.12 -2.27 -15.41
C VAL A 411 20.97 -1.69 -16.82
N ARG A 412 20.45 -2.49 -17.76
CA ARG A 412 20.18 -2.07 -19.14
C ARG A 412 18.83 -1.37 -19.32
N GLN A 413 18.00 -1.34 -18.29
CA GLN A 413 16.65 -0.81 -18.32
C GLN A 413 16.44 0.29 -17.24
N PRO A 414 17.14 1.43 -17.34
CA PRO A 414 17.09 2.47 -16.29
C PRO A 414 15.68 3.03 -16.08
N PHE A 415 14.86 3.13 -17.15
CA PHE A 415 13.48 3.55 -17.06
C PHE A 415 12.65 2.57 -16.22
N MET A 416 12.73 1.28 -16.49
CA MET A 416 12.03 0.24 -15.73
C MET A 416 12.46 0.25 -14.25
N ASN A 417 13.76 0.41 -13.99
CA ASN A 417 14.28 0.50 -12.65
C ASN A 417 13.72 1.70 -11.89
N ALA A 418 13.59 2.86 -12.54
CA ALA A 418 13.00 4.05 -11.94
C ALA A 418 11.52 3.85 -11.58
N VAL A 419 10.75 3.20 -12.45
CA VAL A 419 9.34 2.85 -12.19
C VAL A 419 9.22 1.89 -11.00
N LEU A 420 10.05 0.85 -10.97
CA LEU A 420 10.07 -0.12 -9.87
C LEU A 420 10.49 0.51 -8.55
N HIS A 421 11.50 1.37 -8.57
CA HIS A 421 11.95 2.09 -7.37
C HIS A 421 10.83 2.98 -6.81
N GLU A 422 10.18 3.78 -7.67
CA GLU A 422 9.06 4.63 -7.26
C GLU A 422 7.89 3.79 -6.72
N LYS A 423 7.61 2.63 -7.32
CA LYS A 423 6.59 1.71 -6.85
C LYS A 423 6.86 1.25 -5.41
N VAL A 424 8.08 0.86 -5.11
CA VAL A 424 8.51 0.46 -3.76
C VAL A 424 8.39 1.61 -2.76
N ILE A 425 8.81 2.83 -3.15
CA ILE A 425 8.70 4.03 -2.30
C ILE A 425 7.24 4.31 -1.93
N ARG A 426 6.33 4.25 -2.91
CA ARG A 426 4.89 4.48 -2.67
C ARG A 426 4.24 3.36 -1.88
N MET A 427 4.60 2.10 -2.13
CA MET A 427 4.17 0.94 -1.35
C MET A 427 4.52 1.14 0.14
N VAL A 428 5.78 1.40 0.45
CA VAL A 428 6.22 1.60 1.84
C VAL A 428 5.47 2.77 2.49
N LYS A 429 5.33 3.91 1.81
CA LYS A 429 4.60 5.07 2.35
C LYS A 429 3.13 4.75 2.64
N ARG A 430 2.48 3.96 1.79
CA ARG A 430 1.09 3.53 1.99
C ARG A 430 0.96 2.64 3.23
N ASP A 431 1.87 1.65 3.39
CA ASP A 431 1.65 0.49 4.25
C ASP A 431 2.41 0.53 5.57
N ARG A 432 3.38 1.42 5.73
CA ARG A 432 4.23 1.53 6.93
C ARG A 432 3.51 1.76 8.25
N SER A 433 2.24 2.16 8.25
CA SER A 433 1.43 2.31 9.47
C SER A 433 0.62 1.07 9.84
N HIS A 434 0.52 0.06 8.97
CA HIS A 434 -0.20 -1.18 9.24
C HIS A 434 0.56 -2.05 10.25
N PRO A 435 0.03 -2.36 11.44
CA PRO A 435 0.71 -3.22 12.39
C PRO A 435 0.82 -4.68 11.92
N CYS A 436 -0.07 -5.14 11.06
CA CYS A 436 -0.04 -6.50 10.50
C CYS A 436 1.19 -6.73 9.61
N LEU A 437 1.67 -5.71 8.91
CA LEU A 437 2.83 -5.82 8.02
C LEU A 437 4.13 -5.84 8.83
N VAL A 438 4.91 -6.89 8.71
CA VAL A 438 6.13 -7.11 9.53
C VAL A 438 7.40 -7.30 8.71
N ILE A 439 7.29 -7.76 7.48
CA ILE A 439 8.42 -8.04 6.58
C ILE A 439 8.12 -7.43 5.21
N TYR A 440 9.08 -6.68 4.68
CA TYR A 440 9.15 -6.35 3.26
C TYR A 440 10.11 -7.33 2.57
N ASN A 441 9.68 -7.93 1.48
CA ASN A 441 10.52 -8.71 0.60
C ASN A 441 10.62 -8.02 -0.76
N MET A 442 11.84 -7.83 -1.28
CA MET A 442 12.01 -7.11 -2.54
C MET A 442 11.62 -7.95 -3.74
N MET A 443 11.91 -9.24 -3.70
CA MET A 443 11.78 -10.15 -4.85
C MET A 443 11.39 -11.55 -4.40
N ASN A 444 10.69 -12.25 -5.28
CA ASN A 444 10.49 -13.67 -5.12
C ASN A 444 11.49 -14.45 -5.98
N GLU A 445 12.10 -15.49 -5.39
CA GLU A 445 12.95 -16.47 -6.07
C GLU A 445 14.03 -15.86 -6.98
N SER A 446 14.64 -14.77 -6.56
CA SER A 446 15.75 -14.15 -7.28
C SER A 446 17.07 -14.78 -6.84
N GLY A 447 17.69 -15.52 -7.72
CA GLY A 447 19.04 -16.09 -7.49
C GLY A 447 20.12 -15.00 -7.33
N ASN A 448 21.40 -15.41 -7.40
CA ASN A 448 22.51 -14.48 -7.30
C ASN A 448 22.51 -13.48 -8.46
N ALA A 449 22.66 -12.22 -8.14
CA ALA A 449 22.78 -11.11 -9.07
C ALA A 449 24.25 -10.78 -9.35
N ALA A 450 24.52 -10.27 -10.56
CA ALA A 450 25.82 -9.63 -10.85
C ALA A 450 26.03 -8.40 -9.93
N PRO A 451 27.28 -8.03 -9.64
CA PRO A 451 27.58 -6.97 -8.67
C PRO A 451 26.80 -5.66 -8.90
N GLU A 452 26.73 -5.19 -10.13
CA GLU A 452 26.07 -3.93 -10.48
C GLU A 452 24.56 -3.99 -10.23
N LYS A 453 23.94 -5.13 -10.49
CA LYS A 453 22.51 -5.34 -10.19
C LYS A 453 22.28 -5.46 -8.69
N LEU A 454 23.13 -6.19 -7.99
CA LEU A 454 23.05 -6.34 -6.53
C LEU A 454 23.17 -5.00 -5.82
N GLU A 455 24.03 -4.11 -6.30
CA GLU A 455 24.17 -2.76 -5.75
C GLU A 455 22.86 -1.94 -5.87
N LEU A 456 22.19 -2.01 -7.03
CA LEU A 456 20.88 -1.37 -7.22
C LEU A 456 19.82 -1.95 -6.27
N GLU A 457 19.80 -3.26 -6.09
CA GLU A 457 18.85 -3.93 -5.19
C GLU A 457 19.09 -3.54 -3.72
N ILE A 458 20.34 -3.52 -3.28
CA ILE A 458 20.73 -3.09 -1.93
C ILE A 458 20.41 -1.60 -1.72
N GLN A 459 20.61 -0.75 -2.73
CA GLN A 459 20.25 0.66 -2.62
C GLN A 459 18.74 0.85 -2.42
N ALA A 460 17.91 0.13 -3.19
CA ALA A 460 16.46 0.17 -3.01
C ALA A 460 16.04 -0.29 -1.60
N MET A 461 16.68 -1.33 -1.04
CA MET A 461 16.44 -1.77 0.35
C MET A 461 16.81 -0.67 1.37
N LYS A 462 17.91 0.05 1.15
CA LYS A 462 18.31 1.17 2.01
C LYS A 462 17.32 2.32 1.95
N ASP A 463 16.80 2.63 0.77
CA ASP A 463 15.79 3.68 0.59
C ASP A 463 14.47 3.30 1.28
N MET A 464 14.07 2.03 1.24
CA MET A 464 12.96 1.53 2.05
C MET A 464 13.22 1.71 3.54
N ARG A 465 14.44 1.39 4.02
CA ARG A 465 14.85 1.55 5.42
C ARG A 465 14.73 2.99 5.90
N VAL A 466 15.07 3.97 5.06
CA VAL A 466 14.91 5.39 5.38
C VAL A 466 13.44 5.75 5.60
N LEU A 467 12.54 5.19 4.79
CA LEU A 467 11.10 5.45 4.87
C LEU A 467 10.43 4.72 6.03
N ASP A 468 10.88 3.51 6.31
CA ASP A 468 10.38 2.68 7.40
C ASP A 468 11.51 1.92 8.11
N PRO A 469 12.06 2.48 9.19
CA PRO A 469 13.11 1.82 9.95
C PRO A 469 12.60 0.68 10.85
N SER A 470 11.30 0.45 10.95
CA SER A 470 10.70 -0.40 11.98
C SER A 470 10.46 -1.86 11.56
N ARG A 471 10.75 -2.23 10.30
CA ARG A 471 10.47 -3.58 9.76
C ARG A 471 11.72 -4.29 9.26
N LEU A 472 11.63 -5.60 9.15
CA LEU A 472 12.61 -6.41 8.43
C LEU A 472 12.47 -6.15 6.93
N ILE A 473 13.60 -6.07 6.21
CA ILE A 473 13.65 -5.99 4.75
C ILE A 473 14.52 -7.13 4.26
N LEU A 474 13.95 -8.03 3.46
CA LEU A 474 14.61 -9.16 2.84
C LEU A 474 14.85 -8.87 1.36
N ARG A 475 16.02 -9.21 0.83
CA ARG A 475 16.32 -9.03 -0.59
C ARG A 475 15.47 -9.95 -1.47
N THR A 476 15.38 -11.21 -1.12
CA THR A 476 14.62 -12.20 -1.90
C THR A 476 14.11 -13.31 -0.99
N SER A 477 12.92 -13.81 -1.27
CA SER A 477 12.46 -15.08 -0.75
C SER A 477 13.09 -16.22 -1.56
N ALA A 478 13.40 -17.33 -0.88
CA ALA A 478 13.95 -18.58 -1.43
C ALA A 478 15.37 -18.56 -2.01
N TRP A 479 15.74 -19.75 -2.50
CA TRP A 479 17.02 -20.08 -3.13
C TRP A 479 18.25 -19.94 -2.22
N ALA A 480 18.08 -19.81 -0.91
CA ALA A 480 19.19 -19.85 0.02
C ALA A 480 19.83 -21.24 0.04
N LYS A 481 21.14 -21.30 -0.11
CA LYS A 481 21.90 -22.57 -0.05
C LYS A 481 22.16 -23.06 1.38
N GLY A 482 21.69 -22.37 2.38
CA GLY A 482 21.73 -22.75 3.78
C GLY A 482 23.12 -22.70 4.43
N ASP A 483 24.16 -23.16 3.75
CA ASP A 483 25.52 -23.31 4.28
C ASP A 483 26.46 -22.17 3.92
N ASP A 484 26.14 -21.42 2.87
CA ASP A 484 26.95 -20.32 2.36
C ASP A 484 26.58 -19.03 3.06
N ILE A 485 27.46 -18.50 3.89
CA ILE A 485 27.26 -17.21 4.59
C ILE A 485 27.26 -16.02 3.63
N GLU A 486 27.82 -16.17 2.45
CA GLU A 486 27.84 -15.15 1.39
C GLU A 486 26.66 -15.29 0.42
N ASP A 487 25.69 -16.16 0.71
CA ASP A 487 24.52 -16.36 -0.11
C ASP A 487 23.66 -15.09 -0.18
N GLN A 488 23.51 -14.57 -1.38
CA GLN A 488 22.72 -13.35 -1.63
C GLN A 488 21.24 -13.50 -1.24
N ALA A 489 20.71 -14.71 -1.14
CA ALA A 489 19.36 -14.97 -0.67
C ALA A 489 19.17 -14.69 0.83
N LYS A 490 20.26 -14.58 1.59
CA LYS A 490 20.25 -14.23 3.01
C LYS A 490 20.36 -12.74 3.28
N ILE A 491 20.53 -11.91 2.24
CA ILE A 491 20.71 -10.48 2.41
C ILE A 491 19.45 -9.86 2.99
N HIS A 492 19.59 -9.18 4.12
CA HIS A 492 18.51 -8.48 4.80
C HIS A 492 19.01 -7.25 5.57
N ILE A 493 18.06 -6.37 5.94
CA ILE A 493 18.28 -5.24 6.83
C ILE A 493 17.37 -5.40 8.05
N ARG A 494 17.91 -5.27 9.27
CA ARG A 494 17.16 -5.39 10.52
C ARG A 494 16.48 -4.06 10.90
N PRO A 495 15.42 -4.09 11.71
CA PRO A 495 14.79 -2.87 12.22
C PRO A 495 15.80 -1.96 12.92
N TYR A 496 15.70 -0.66 12.66
CA TYR A 496 16.59 0.39 13.18
C TYR A 496 18.09 0.16 12.98
N ASP A 497 18.43 -0.62 11.95
CA ASP A 497 19.82 -0.89 11.57
C ASP A 497 20.02 -0.55 10.10
N GLU A 498 21.13 0.09 9.78
CA GLU A 498 21.51 0.44 8.40
C GLU A 498 22.42 -0.63 7.78
N LYS A 499 22.90 -1.56 8.61
CA LYS A 499 23.80 -2.62 8.16
C LYS A 499 23.05 -3.64 7.31
N VAL A 500 23.66 -3.99 6.20
CA VAL A 500 23.23 -5.10 5.36
C VAL A 500 23.87 -6.39 5.91
N TYR A 501 23.05 -7.34 6.26
CA TYR A 501 23.47 -8.65 6.79
C TYR A 501 23.37 -9.69 5.69
N TRP A 502 24.29 -10.66 5.70
CA TRP A 502 24.35 -11.79 4.79
C TRP A 502 24.04 -13.11 5.48
N SER A 503 23.68 -13.05 6.74
CA SER A 503 23.35 -14.23 7.55
C SER A 503 22.49 -13.82 8.74
N GLY A 504 21.89 -14.79 9.42
CA GLY A 504 21.08 -14.59 10.62
C GLY A 504 19.62 -15.00 10.47
N TRP A 505 19.06 -14.94 9.30
CA TRP A 505 17.81 -15.57 8.90
C TRP A 505 17.68 -15.59 7.38
N TYR A 506 16.84 -16.47 6.83
CA TYR A 506 16.55 -16.55 5.41
C TYR A 506 15.20 -17.23 5.17
N ASP A 507 14.64 -16.96 4.03
CA ASP A 507 13.48 -17.66 3.50
C ASP A 507 13.92 -18.82 2.61
N TYR A 508 13.33 -19.98 2.83
CA TYR A 508 13.66 -21.20 2.10
C TYR A 508 12.38 -21.73 1.45
N HIS A 509 12.44 -21.93 0.15
CA HIS A 509 11.36 -22.56 -0.60
C HIS A 509 11.68 -24.01 -0.87
N ARG A 510 10.73 -24.87 -0.56
CA ARG A 510 10.84 -26.28 -0.85
C ARG A 510 9.55 -26.76 -1.50
N ALA A 511 9.60 -27.06 -2.78
CA ALA A 511 8.48 -27.67 -3.47
C ALA A 511 8.33 -29.13 -2.99
N GLY A 512 7.37 -29.36 -2.11
CA GLY A 512 6.88 -30.69 -1.77
C GLY A 512 5.68 -30.99 -2.66
N GLY A 513 5.90 -31.55 -3.83
CA GLY A 513 4.82 -31.95 -4.73
C GLY A 513 4.53 -33.46 -4.66
N PRO A 514 3.85 -34.00 -5.65
CA PRO A 514 3.55 -35.43 -5.80
C PRO A 514 4.78 -36.34 -5.70
N ALA A 515 5.99 -35.85 -5.97
CA ALA A 515 7.22 -36.58 -5.76
C ALA A 515 7.42 -37.01 -4.30
N VAL A 516 7.02 -36.15 -3.36
CA VAL A 516 7.06 -36.44 -1.91
C VAL A 516 6.10 -37.58 -1.56
N TRP A 517 4.96 -37.65 -2.25
CA TRP A 517 3.99 -38.74 -2.10
C TRP A 517 4.54 -40.06 -2.62
N ASN A 518 5.26 -40.03 -3.74
CA ASN A 518 5.87 -41.22 -4.33
C ASN A 518 7.05 -41.76 -3.51
N GLU A 519 7.70 -40.91 -2.74
CA GLU A 519 8.79 -41.29 -1.83
C GLU A 519 8.28 -41.78 -0.45
N GLY A 520 6.92 -41.94 -0.31
CA GLY A 520 6.35 -42.49 0.91
C GLY A 520 6.16 -41.45 1.99
N LEU A 521 6.06 -40.10 1.67
CA LEU A 521 5.40 -39.51 2.51
C LEU A 521 5.61 -38.31 3.17
N TYR A 522 4.79 -37.96 4.03
CA TYR A 522 4.84 -36.90 5.04
C TYR A 522 6.23 -36.86 5.66
N LYS A 523 7.00 -35.86 5.27
CA LYS A 523 8.20 -35.49 5.97
C LYS A 523 7.80 -34.66 7.19
N GLY A 524 8.18 -35.15 8.35
CA GLY A 524 7.96 -34.41 9.60
C GLY A 524 8.85 -33.16 9.69
N PRO A 525 8.59 -32.29 10.67
CA PRO A 525 9.44 -31.10 10.91
C PRO A 525 10.93 -31.42 11.02
N GLU A 526 11.27 -32.61 11.51
CA GLU A 526 12.65 -33.06 11.66
C GLU A 526 13.39 -33.26 10.33
N ASP A 527 12.66 -33.68 9.29
CA ASP A 527 13.27 -33.85 7.96
C ASP A 527 13.65 -32.53 7.32
N TYR A 528 12.81 -31.50 7.51
CA TYR A 528 13.11 -30.15 7.05
C TYR A 528 14.25 -29.52 7.85
N TYR A 529 14.25 -29.70 9.16
CA TYR A 529 15.30 -29.25 10.02
C TYR A 529 16.67 -29.87 9.66
N ASN A 530 16.69 -31.10 9.20
CA ASN A 530 17.92 -31.81 8.82
C ASN A 530 18.45 -31.39 7.45
N ASP A 531 17.62 -30.83 6.57
CA ASP A 531 18.08 -30.34 5.26
C ASP A 531 18.91 -29.04 5.36
N THR A 532 18.75 -28.29 6.44
CA THR A 532 19.57 -27.10 6.69
C THR A 532 20.79 -27.50 7.52
N LYS A 533 21.96 -27.44 6.95
CA LYS A 533 23.20 -27.74 7.69
C LYS A 533 23.53 -26.67 8.72
N ASN A 534 23.14 -25.43 8.44
CA ASN A 534 23.31 -24.32 9.38
C ASN A 534 22.14 -24.26 10.37
N LYS A 535 22.37 -24.73 11.60
CA LYS A 535 21.40 -24.74 12.70
C LYS A 535 21.38 -23.44 13.52
N ARG A 536 22.14 -22.44 13.09
CA ARG A 536 22.32 -21.16 13.82
C ARG A 536 21.49 -20.01 13.29
N GLU A 537 20.81 -20.21 12.16
CA GLU A 537 20.00 -19.17 11.53
C GLU A 537 18.52 -19.50 11.65
N ILE A 538 17.69 -18.48 11.69
CA ILE A 538 16.25 -18.62 11.58
C ILE A 538 15.94 -19.01 10.14
N VAL A 539 15.23 -20.11 9.96
CA VAL A 539 14.69 -20.53 8.67
C VAL A 539 13.20 -20.25 8.65
N PHE A 540 12.78 -19.47 7.69
CA PHE A 540 11.38 -19.25 7.35
C PHE A 540 11.08 -20.05 6.08
N PHE A 541 10.05 -20.87 6.10
CA PHE A 541 9.58 -21.59 4.92
C PHE A 541 8.43 -20.79 4.31
N GLY A 542 8.74 -19.86 3.40
CA GLY A 542 7.78 -18.98 2.75
C GLY A 542 6.89 -19.70 1.74
N GLU A 543 7.46 -20.71 1.06
CA GLU A 543 6.74 -21.61 0.17
C GLU A 543 7.06 -23.05 0.52
N GLU A 544 6.10 -23.72 1.13
CA GLU A 544 6.19 -25.12 1.52
C GLU A 544 5.01 -25.89 0.93
N GLY A 545 5.35 -26.99 0.22
CA GLY A 545 4.35 -27.95 -0.20
C GLY A 545 3.28 -27.38 -1.15
N ALA A 546 3.54 -27.37 -2.43
CA ALA A 546 2.48 -27.25 -3.44
C ALA A 546 1.55 -28.49 -3.32
N LEU A 547 0.61 -28.46 -2.39
CA LEU A 547 -0.46 -29.43 -2.30
C LEU A 547 -1.46 -29.15 -3.41
N SER A 548 -1.28 -29.76 -4.56
CA SER A 548 -2.39 -29.90 -5.49
C SER A 548 -3.34 -30.95 -4.90
N SER A 549 -4.50 -30.53 -4.45
CA SER A 549 -5.58 -31.48 -4.17
C SER A 549 -5.85 -32.27 -5.45
N PRO A 550 -5.91 -33.61 -5.41
CA PRO A 550 -6.37 -34.35 -6.57
C PRO A 550 -7.75 -33.81 -6.95
N PRO A 551 -8.01 -33.57 -8.25
CA PRO A 551 -9.30 -33.09 -8.69
C PRO A 551 -10.37 -34.05 -8.16
N ARG A 552 -11.51 -33.52 -7.72
CA ARG A 552 -12.63 -34.34 -7.32
C ARG A 552 -13.04 -35.15 -8.54
N LEU A 553 -12.79 -36.46 -8.51
CA LEU A 553 -13.08 -37.40 -9.60
C LEU A 553 -14.54 -37.32 -10.11
N GLU A 554 -15.45 -36.86 -9.27
CA GLU A 554 -16.86 -36.63 -9.60
C GLU A 554 -17.04 -35.45 -10.57
N LYS A 555 -16.22 -34.41 -10.47
CA LYS A 555 -16.29 -33.26 -11.38
C LYS A 555 -15.55 -33.46 -12.70
N ASN A 556 -14.56 -34.37 -12.74
CA ASN A 556 -13.87 -34.73 -13.98
C ASN A 556 -14.67 -35.70 -14.86
N LYS A 557 -15.87 -36.13 -14.43
CA LYS A 557 -16.76 -36.92 -15.26
C LYS A 557 -17.77 -36.11 -16.05
N GLU A 558 -17.81 -34.80 -15.82
CA GLU A 558 -18.74 -33.87 -16.47
C GLU A 558 -18.09 -33.11 -17.63
N ASP A 559 -16.75 -33.16 -17.76
CA ASP A 559 -15.94 -32.65 -18.89
C ASP A 559 -15.56 -33.81 -19.85
#